data_45e6b43a9b70a5caace9d36752531559
#
_entry.id   45e6b43a9b70a5caace9d36752531559
#
_cell.length_a   1.000
_cell.length_b   1.000
_cell.length_c   1.000
_cell.angle_alpha   90.00
_cell.angle_beta   90.00
_cell.angle_gamma   90.00
#
_symmetry.space_group_name_H-M   'P 1'
#
loop_
_entity.id
_entity.type
_entity.pdbx_description
1 polymer ?
#
loop_
_entity_poly.entity_id
_entity_poly.type
_entity_poly.pdbx_seq_one_letter_code
_entity_poly.pdbx_strand_id
1 'polypeptide(L)'
;MGRRHAEVFLDMLRGEGFARPNPRPMFPNPPGLLRLEPHSEGLRERIWWGAGSNATAIWAAKLGMNLQSSTLKDDETGEPFHVQQAAQIRAYKQAWKEAGHTRTPRVSVSRSIFALVDDRDRAYFGHGGKDEDTVGFIDDKTRAIFGRSYAAEPDALVKQLAGDEAVAEADTLLLTVPNQLGVDYNAHVIEAILKHVAPALGWR
;
A
#
# COMPACT_ATOMS: atom_id res chain seq x y z
N MET A 1 -18.53 -6.59 -9.23
CA MET A 1 -19.38 -5.61 -8.49
C MET A 1 -18.53 -4.50 -7.86
N GLY A 2 -17.50 -4.79 -7.09
CA GLY A 2 -16.68 -3.79 -6.37
C GLY A 2 -16.04 -2.70 -7.24
N ARG A 3 -15.44 -3.05 -8.39
CA ARG A 3 -14.82 -2.08 -9.31
C ARG A 3 -15.81 -1.01 -9.79
N ARG A 4 -17.03 -1.40 -10.19
CA ARG A 4 -18.08 -0.46 -10.61
C ARG A 4 -18.46 0.52 -9.48
N HIS A 5 -18.56 0.04 -8.25
CA HIS A 5 -18.87 0.93 -7.12
C HIS A 5 -17.71 1.90 -6.83
N ALA A 6 -16.45 1.46 -6.97
CA ALA A 6 -15.30 2.33 -6.84
C ALA A 6 -15.28 3.43 -7.93
N GLU A 7 -15.59 3.10 -9.17
CA GLU A 7 -15.69 4.07 -10.27
C GLU A 7 -16.76 5.13 -9.99
N VAL A 8 -17.98 4.69 -9.59
CA VAL A 8 -19.07 5.61 -9.21
C VAL A 8 -18.64 6.49 -8.03
N PHE A 9 -18.00 5.91 -7.02
CA PHE A 9 -17.51 6.69 -5.87
C PHE A 9 -16.47 7.75 -6.29
N LEU A 10 -15.52 7.38 -7.16
CA LEU A 10 -14.53 8.32 -7.68
C LEU A 10 -15.15 9.47 -8.46
N ASP A 11 -16.25 9.22 -9.19
CA ASP A 11 -16.99 10.28 -9.88
C ASP A 11 -17.73 11.19 -8.90
N MET A 12 -18.32 10.65 -7.83
CA MET A 12 -18.94 11.47 -6.78
C MET A 12 -17.94 12.40 -6.08
N LEU A 13 -16.66 12.00 -5.97
CA LEU A 13 -15.60 12.83 -5.38
C LEU A 13 -15.20 14.05 -6.23
N ARG A 14 -15.65 14.16 -7.47
CA ARG A 14 -15.39 15.35 -8.32
C ARG A 14 -16.09 16.61 -7.79
N GLY A 15 -17.16 16.43 -7.01
CA GLY A 15 -17.91 17.55 -6.43
C GLY A 15 -18.93 18.20 -7.33
N GLU A 16 -19.17 17.67 -8.53
CA GLU A 16 -20.16 18.17 -9.50
C GLU A 16 -21.61 17.90 -9.05
N GLY A 17 -21.80 17.06 -8.04
CA GLY A 17 -23.10 16.60 -7.58
C GLY A 17 -23.61 15.39 -8.36
N PHE A 18 -24.43 14.58 -7.71
CA PHE A 18 -24.91 13.30 -8.25
C PHE A 18 -26.37 12.99 -7.90
N ALA A 19 -26.96 13.71 -6.96
CA ALA A 19 -28.32 13.48 -6.49
C ALA A 19 -29.21 14.74 -6.64
N ARG A 20 -30.45 14.54 -7.06
CA ARG A 20 -31.42 15.63 -7.07
C ARG A 20 -31.89 15.91 -5.64
N PRO A 21 -31.97 17.19 -5.23
CA PRO A 21 -32.53 17.53 -3.93
C PRO A 21 -34.02 17.17 -3.85
N ASN A 22 -34.49 16.97 -2.61
CA ASN A 22 -35.93 16.77 -2.39
C ASN A 22 -36.70 17.99 -2.91
N PRO A 23 -37.73 17.81 -3.78
CA PRO A 23 -38.51 18.91 -4.32
C PRO A 23 -39.35 19.67 -3.27
N ARG A 24 -39.52 19.06 -2.08
CA ARG A 24 -40.24 19.68 -0.95
C ARG A 24 -39.38 19.57 0.32
N PRO A 25 -38.22 20.27 0.39
CA PRO A 25 -37.34 20.19 1.53
C PRO A 25 -37.92 20.95 2.75
N MET A 26 -37.59 20.51 3.95
CA MET A 26 -37.89 21.24 5.18
C MET A 26 -37.11 22.56 5.26
N PHE A 27 -35.87 22.55 4.75
CA PHE A 27 -34.97 23.70 4.66
C PHE A 27 -34.50 23.88 3.21
N PRO A 28 -34.17 25.13 2.78
CA PRO A 28 -33.67 25.40 1.45
C PRO A 28 -32.44 24.52 1.11
N ASN A 29 -32.47 23.91 -0.08
CA ASN A 29 -31.29 23.22 -0.62
C ASN A 29 -30.39 24.23 -1.34
N PRO A 30 -29.06 23.98 -1.40
CA PRO A 30 -28.20 24.69 -2.31
C PRO A 30 -28.65 24.47 -3.76
N PRO A 31 -28.41 25.44 -4.69
CA PRO A 31 -28.79 25.28 -6.10
C PRO A 31 -27.99 24.13 -6.73
N GLY A 32 -28.64 23.41 -7.66
CA GLY A 32 -28.05 22.34 -8.43
C GLY A 32 -28.21 20.94 -7.80
N LEU A 33 -27.31 20.03 -8.16
CA LEU A 33 -27.28 18.66 -7.63
C LEU A 33 -26.60 18.64 -6.26
N LEU A 34 -27.06 17.75 -5.40
CA LEU A 34 -26.41 17.47 -4.11
C LEU A 34 -25.12 16.68 -4.36
N ARG A 35 -24.06 17.06 -3.67
CA ARG A 35 -22.74 16.40 -3.70
C ARG A 35 -22.40 15.78 -2.35
N LEU A 36 -21.31 15.02 -2.27
CA LEU A 36 -20.75 14.56 -0.99
C LEU A 36 -20.25 15.77 -0.17
N GLU A 37 -20.66 15.85 1.08
CA GLU A 37 -20.22 16.85 2.04
C GLU A 37 -19.65 16.19 3.31
N PRO A 38 -18.61 16.75 3.92
CA PRO A 38 -17.88 17.97 3.48
C PRO A 38 -17.08 17.69 2.19
N HIS A 39 -17.24 18.59 1.19
CA HIS A 39 -16.44 18.49 -0.03
C HIS A 39 -14.98 18.84 0.26
N SER A 40 -14.05 18.04 -0.26
CA SER A 40 -12.63 18.27 -0.16
C SER A 40 -12.01 18.24 -1.56
N GLU A 41 -11.58 19.41 -2.03
CA GLU A 41 -10.90 19.52 -3.31
C GLU A 41 -9.68 18.61 -3.37
N GLY A 42 -9.48 17.94 -4.51
CA GLY A 42 -8.38 17.00 -4.73
C GLY A 42 -8.47 15.71 -3.89
N LEU A 43 -9.58 15.41 -3.19
CA LEU A 43 -9.73 14.16 -2.43
C LEU A 43 -9.60 12.94 -3.34
N ARG A 44 -10.15 13.00 -4.56
CA ARG A 44 -10.06 11.94 -5.56
C ARG A 44 -8.61 11.56 -5.87
N GLU A 45 -7.69 12.49 -5.87
CA GLU A 45 -6.27 12.28 -6.14
C GLU A 45 -5.51 11.66 -4.97
N ARG A 46 -6.09 11.69 -3.77
CA ARG A 46 -5.53 11.10 -2.55
C ARG A 46 -5.99 9.68 -2.28
N ILE A 47 -6.86 9.13 -3.14
CA ILE A 47 -7.33 7.73 -3.02
C ILE A 47 -6.20 6.78 -3.38
N TRP A 48 -6.05 5.76 -2.55
CA TRP A 48 -5.13 4.64 -2.75
C TRP A 48 -5.93 3.36 -2.99
N TRP A 49 -5.42 2.52 -3.90
CA TRP A 49 -6.04 1.22 -4.16
C TRP A 49 -5.07 0.09 -3.86
N GLY A 50 -5.51 -0.87 -3.01
CA GLY A 50 -4.78 -2.09 -2.71
C GLY A 50 -4.89 -3.09 -3.89
N ALA A 51 -3.76 -3.54 -4.41
CA ALA A 51 -3.73 -4.45 -5.55
C ALA A 51 -2.86 -5.69 -5.28
N GLY A 52 -3.48 -6.87 -5.33
CA GLY A 52 -2.80 -8.17 -5.27
C GLY A 52 -2.38 -8.68 -6.65
N SER A 53 -3.01 -8.22 -7.75
CA SER A 53 -2.68 -8.61 -9.13
C SER A 53 -2.25 -7.45 -10.01
N ASN A 54 -1.49 -7.75 -11.07
CA ASN A 54 -1.09 -6.77 -12.08
C ASN A 54 -2.32 -6.14 -12.77
N ALA A 55 -3.34 -6.92 -13.07
CA ALA A 55 -4.58 -6.42 -13.69
C ALA A 55 -5.31 -5.39 -12.80
N THR A 56 -5.27 -5.57 -11.48
CA THR A 56 -5.88 -4.62 -10.53
C THR A 56 -5.04 -3.35 -10.42
N ALA A 57 -3.71 -3.45 -10.41
CA ALA A 57 -2.82 -2.29 -10.41
C ALA A 57 -2.97 -1.43 -11.68
N ILE A 58 -3.03 -2.06 -12.85
CA ILE A 58 -3.26 -1.39 -14.14
C ILE A 58 -4.63 -0.68 -14.16
N TRP A 59 -5.68 -1.32 -13.64
CA TRP A 59 -7.01 -0.72 -13.53
C TRP A 59 -6.99 0.51 -12.60
N ALA A 60 -6.30 0.43 -11.45
CA ALA A 60 -6.14 1.57 -10.55
C ALA A 60 -5.42 2.75 -11.21
N ALA A 61 -4.35 2.46 -11.98
CA ALA A 61 -3.62 3.46 -12.76
C ALA A 61 -4.53 4.19 -13.75
N LYS A 62 -5.32 3.46 -14.54
CA LYS A 62 -6.25 4.04 -15.53
C LYS A 62 -7.26 5.00 -14.91
N LEU A 63 -7.67 4.75 -13.67
CA LEU A 63 -8.60 5.61 -12.94
C LEU A 63 -7.92 6.76 -12.18
N GLY A 64 -6.59 6.85 -12.19
CA GLY A 64 -5.84 7.89 -11.51
C GLY A 64 -5.78 7.72 -9.98
N MET A 65 -5.91 6.49 -9.48
CA MET A 65 -5.70 6.18 -8.06
C MET A 65 -4.24 5.87 -7.76
N ASN A 66 -3.75 6.22 -6.58
CA ASN A 66 -2.43 5.79 -6.11
C ASN A 66 -2.41 4.28 -5.85
N LEU A 67 -1.25 3.66 -5.94
CA LEU A 67 -1.09 2.23 -5.74
C LEU A 67 -0.58 1.89 -4.34
N GLN A 68 -1.33 1.07 -3.61
CA GLN A 68 -0.82 0.26 -2.52
C GLN A 68 -0.59 -1.16 -3.04
N SER A 69 0.66 -1.52 -3.37
CA SER A 69 0.98 -2.90 -3.72
C SER A 69 0.78 -3.78 -2.50
N SER A 70 -0.04 -4.81 -2.64
CA SER A 70 -0.49 -5.65 -1.54
C SER A 70 0.67 -6.42 -0.89
N THR A 71 0.47 -6.89 0.34
CA THR A 71 1.38 -7.81 1.04
C THR A 71 1.35 -9.25 0.49
N LEU A 72 0.54 -9.47 -0.54
CA LEU A 72 0.44 -10.73 -1.28
C LEU A 72 0.24 -10.47 -2.77
N LYS A 73 0.57 -11.48 -3.59
CA LYS A 73 0.26 -11.52 -5.03
C LYS A 73 -0.54 -12.79 -5.34
N ASP A 74 -1.69 -12.60 -6.03
CA ASP A 74 -2.59 -13.68 -6.46
C ASP A 74 -2.34 -14.15 -7.91
N ASP A 75 -1.48 -13.44 -8.66
CA ASP A 75 -0.96 -13.82 -9.96
C ASP A 75 0.54 -14.26 -9.83
N GLU A 76 0.81 -15.19 -8.93
CA GLU A 76 2.13 -15.68 -8.56
C GLU A 76 2.84 -16.34 -9.73
N THR A 77 4.14 -16.01 -9.93
CA THR A 77 4.93 -16.42 -11.11
C THR A 77 6.10 -17.34 -10.78
N GLY A 78 6.37 -17.66 -9.52
CA GLY A 78 7.54 -18.42 -9.07
C GLY A 78 8.76 -17.56 -8.73
N GLU A 79 8.76 -16.28 -9.09
CA GLU A 79 9.81 -15.34 -8.74
C GLU A 79 9.67 -14.88 -7.26
N PRO A 80 10.74 -14.37 -6.62
CA PRO A 80 10.64 -13.77 -5.29
C PRO A 80 9.56 -12.68 -5.21
N PHE A 81 8.89 -12.58 -4.08
CA PHE A 81 7.77 -11.66 -3.89
C PHE A 81 8.11 -10.21 -4.24
N HIS A 82 9.28 -9.71 -3.80
CA HIS A 82 9.70 -8.33 -4.08
C HIS A 82 9.94 -8.08 -5.60
N VAL A 83 10.37 -9.08 -6.34
CA VAL A 83 10.55 -9.00 -7.81
C VAL A 83 9.19 -8.92 -8.49
N GLN A 84 8.24 -9.77 -8.08
CA GLN A 84 6.87 -9.73 -8.60
C GLN A 84 6.16 -8.42 -8.28
N GLN A 85 6.35 -7.86 -7.07
CA GLN A 85 5.82 -6.54 -6.71
C GLN A 85 6.45 -5.41 -7.53
N ALA A 86 7.77 -5.43 -7.71
CA ALA A 86 8.46 -4.43 -8.54
C ALA A 86 7.95 -4.47 -10.00
N ALA A 87 7.72 -5.65 -10.55
CA ALA A 87 7.11 -5.81 -11.88
C ALA A 87 5.68 -5.21 -11.92
N GLN A 88 4.86 -5.44 -10.88
CA GLN A 88 3.53 -4.83 -10.75
C GLN A 88 3.61 -3.29 -10.71
N ILE A 89 4.54 -2.74 -9.93
CA ILE A 89 4.73 -1.29 -9.80
C ILE A 89 5.14 -0.68 -11.16
N ARG A 90 6.05 -1.33 -11.89
CA ARG A 90 6.45 -0.90 -13.23
C ARG A 90 5.27 -0.93 -14.22
N ALA A 91 4.46 -2.00 -14.20
CA ALA A 91 3.25 -2.10 -15.02
C ALA A 91 2.21 -1.01 -14.67
N TYR A 92 2.04 -0.70 -13.39
CA TYR A 92 1.18 0.39 -12.93
C TYR A 92 1.68 1.76 -13.43
N LYS A 93 2.98 2.06 -13.27
CA LYS A 93 3.57 3.33 -13.73
C LYS A 93 3.44 3.51 -15.24
N GLN A 94 3.61 2.43 -16.00
CA GLN A 94 3.42 2.43 -17.46
C GLN A 94 1.96 2.73 -17.84
N ALA A 95 1.00 2.02 -17.23
CA ALA A 95 -0.43 2.23 -17.46
C ALA A 95 -0.90 3.64 -17.04
N TRP A 96 -0.31 4.20 -16.00
CA TRP A 96 -0.54 5.58 -15.58
C TRP A 96 -0.14 6.58 -16.65
N LYS A 97 1.06 6.41 -17.22
CA LYS A 97 1.57 7.24 -18.32
C LYS A 97 0.70 7.12 -19.56
N GLU A 98 0.31 5.91 -19.94
CA GLU A 98 -0.56 5.63 -21.09
C GLU A 98 -1.97 6.24 -20.91
N ALA A 99 -2.48 6.32 -19.69
CA ALA A 99 -3.75 6.97 -19.38
C ALA A 99 -3.69 8.50 -19.46
N GLY A 100 -2.51 9.12 -19.67
CA GLY A 100 -2.35 10.55 -19.88
C GLY A 100 -2.49 11.40 -18.60
N HIS A 101 -2.34 10.82 -17.42
CA HIS A 101 -2.38 11.58 -16.17
C HIS A 101 -1.16 12.51 -16.05
N THR A 102 -1.39 13.75 -15.63
CA THR A 102 -0.34 14.79 -15.53
C THR A 102 0.36 14.82 -14.18
N ARG A 103 -0.31 14.39 -13.11
CA ARG A 103 0.32 14.32 -11.78
C ARG A 103 1.25 13.11 -11.65
N THR A 104 2.22 13.17 -10.77
CA THR A 104 3.04 12.01 -10.39
C THR A 104 2.21 11.06 -9.52
N PRO A 105 2.11 9.76 -9.88
CA PRO A 105 1.44 8.78 -9.04
C PRO A 105 2.27 8.51 -7.78
N ARG A 106 1.58 8.14 -6.69
CA ARG A 106 2.24 7.63 -5.50
C ARG A 106 2.10 6.12 -5.43
N VAL A 107 3.16 5.47 -5.01
CA VAL A 107 3.23 4.01 -4.88
C VAL A 107 3.73 3.64 -3.49
N SER A 108 3.01 2.79 -2.80
CA SER A 108 3.44 2.25 -1.52
C SER A 108 3.57 0.74 -1.53
N VAL A 109 4.50 0.25 -0.72
CA VAL A 109 4.64 -1.15 -0.34
C VAL A 109 4.59 -1.28 1.17
N SER A 110 4.16 -2.43 1.66
CA SER A 110 4.14 -2.72 3.10
C SER A 110 5.20 -3.75 3.45
N ARG A 111 5.91 -3.54 4.56
CA ARG A 111 6.91 -4.48 5.10
C ARG A 111 6.78 -4.60 6.61
N SER A 112 6.97 -5.82 7.09
CA SER A 112 7.22 -6.12 8.50
C SER A 112 8.73 -6.08 8.71
N ILE A 113 9.22 -5.05 9.41
CA ILE A 113 10.65 -4.78 9.59
C ILE A 113 10.94 -4.73 11.09
N PHE A 114 11.90 -5.53 11.55
CA PHE A 114 12.31 -5.62 12.95
C PHE A 114 13.84 -5.55 13.03
N ALA A 115 14.35 -4.37 13.42
CA ALA A 115 15.78 -4.19 13.69
C ALA A 115 16.11 -4.79 15.06
N LEU A 116 16.97 -5.81 15.10
CA LEU A 116 17.36 -6.51 16.33
C LEU A 116 18.44 -5.71 17.05
N VAL A 117 18.06 -4.70 17.81
CA VAL A 117 18.99 -3.78 18.49
C VAL A 117 19.23 -4.15 19.96
N ASP A 118 18.32 -4.91 20.59
CA ASP A 118 18.45 -5.35 21.97
C ASP A 118 18.06 -6.84 22.15
N ASP A 119 18.20 -7.37 23.37
CA ASP A 119 17.90 -8.77 23.66
C ASP A 119 16.40 -9.09 23.62
N ARG A 120 15.54 -8.09 23.84
CA ARG A 120 14.10 -8.25 23.74
C ARG A 120 13.69 -8.42 22.28
N ASP A 121 14.28 -7.65 21.36
CA ASP A 121 14.05 -7.80 19.92
C ASP A 121 14.49 -9.19 19.44
N ARG A 122 15.65 -9.64 19.90
CA ARG A 122 16.17 -10.98 19.59
C ARG A 122 15.27 -12.09 20.15
N ALA A 123 14.72 -11.89 21.34
CA ALA A 123 13.79 -12.84 21.94
C ALA A 123 12.46 -12.92 21.17
N TYR A 124 11.96 -11.82 20.66
CA TYR A 124 10.70 -11.79 19.93
C TYR A 124 10.83 -12.18 18.45
N PHE A 125 11.88 -11.75 17.78
CA PHE A 125 12.02 -11.85 16.33
C PHE A 125 13.29 -12.54 15.85
N GLY A 126 14.25 -12.84 16.74
CA GLY A 126 15.55 -13.43 16.38
C GLY A 126 15.53 -14.92 16.10
N HIS A 127 14.44 -15.63 16.39
CA HIS A 127 14.35 -17.09 16.26
C HIS A 127 13.60 -17.53 14.98
N GLY A 128 13.98 -16.94 13.85
CA GLY A 128 13.44 -17.33 12.56
C GLY A 128 11.99 -16.91 12.39
N GLY A 129 11.78 -15.63 12.21
CA GLY A 129 10.60 -15.15 11.52
C GLY A 129 10.48 -15.87 10.17
N LYS A 130 9.43 -15.64 9.43
CA LYS A 130 9.34 -16.11 8.05
C LYS A 130 10.39 -15.37 7.22
N ASP A 131 11.64 -15.86 7.22
CA ASP A 131 12.77 -15.28 6.48
C ASP A 131 12.62 -15.48 4.97
N GLU A 132 11.62 -16.26 4.57
CA GLU A 132 11.30 -16.59 3.20
C GLU A 132 9.86 -16.19 2.85
N ASP A 133 9.64 -15.91 1.57
CA ASP A 133 8.31 -15.73 1.03
C ASP A 133 7.52 -17.03 1.18
N THR A 134 6.24 -16.91 1.48
CA THR A 134 5.38 -18.08 1.68
C THR A 134 4.36 -18.18 0.55
N VAL A 135 4.29 -19.32 -0.11
CA VAL A 135 3.22 -19.62 -1.06
C VAL A 135 2.11 -20.37 -0.34
N GLY A 136 0.89 -19.89 -0.50
CA GLY A 136 -0.30 -20.46 0.12
C GLY A 136 -1.56 -20.20 -0.69
N PHE A 137 -2.72 -20.36 -0.07
CA PHE A 137 -4.03 -20.13 -0.70
C PHE A 137 -4.79 -19.06 0.09
N ILE A 138 -5.44 -18.14 -0.64
CA ILE A 138 -6.33 -17.13 -0.05
C ILE A 138 -7.71 -17.74 0.18
N ASP A 139 -8.13 -18.60 -0.74
CA ASP A 139 -9.33 -19.41 -0.71
C ASP A 139 -9.04 -20.79 -1.32
N ASP A 140 -10.05 -21.64 -1.49
CA ASP A 140 -9.89 -23.02 -1.99
C ASP A 140 -9.25 -23.12 -3.40
N LYS A 141 -9.13 -22.02 -4.14
CA LYS A 141 -8.70 -22.01 -5.55
C LYS A 141 -7.61 -20.99 -5.86
N THR A 142 -7.51 -19.92 -5.08
CA THR A 142 -6.62 -18.79 -5.38
C THR A 142 -5.29 -18.97 -4.67
N ARG A 143 -4.28 -19.42 -5.39
CA ARG A 143 -2.89 -19.48 -4.92
C ARG A 143 -2.32 -18.08 -4.87
N ALA A 144 -1.54 -17.79 -3.83
CA ALA A 144 -0.88 -16.50 -3.65
C ALA A 144 0.50 -16.68 -3.02
N ILE A 145 1.39 -15.74 -3.32
CA ILE A 145 2.66 -15.58 -2.61
C ILE A 145 2.52 -14.43 -1.61
N PHE A 146 3.02 -14.63 -0.40
CA PHE A 146 3.04 -13.69 0.72
C PHE A 146 4.49 -13.30 1.00
N GLY A 147 4.76 -11.99 1.10
CA GLY A 147 6.09 -11.48 1.38
C GLY A 147 6.58 -11.84 2.78
N ARG A 148 7.87 -12.06 2.88
CA ARG A 148 8.58 -12.35 4.12
C ARG A 148 8.58 -11.17 5.08
N SER A 149 8.89 -11.44 6.35
CA SER A 149 9.29 -10.43 7.34
C SER A 149 10.82 -10.24 7.29
N TYR A 150 11.25 -9.02 7.57
CA TYR A 150 12.65 -8.64 7.67
C TYR A 150 13.02 -8.48 9.15
N ALA A 151 13.77 -9.41 9.70
CA ALA A 151 14.21 -9.39 11.09
C ALA A 151 15.69 -9.74 11.16
N ALA A 152 16.55 -8.77 11.44
CA ALA A 152 18.00 -8.96 11.50
C ALA A 152 18.68 -7.81 12.27
N GLU A 153 19.95 -7.98 12.61
CA GLU A 153 20.82 -6.90 13.06
C GLU A 153 20.82 -5.75 12.01
N PRO A 154 20.94 -4.47 12.42
CA PRO A 154 20.76 -3.32 11.53
C PRO A 154 21.53 -3.37 10.22
N ASP A 155 22.81 -3.72 10.25
CA ASP A 155 23.65 -3.77 9.04
C ASP A 155 23.21 -4.86 8.04
N ALA A 156 22.76 -5.99 8.54
CA ALA A 156 22.24 -7.07 7.71
C ALA A 156 20.86 -6.68 7.16
N LEU A 157 20.03 -6.04 7.97
CA LEU A 157 18.72 -5.57 7.60
C LEU A 157 18.77 -4.51 6.49
N VAL A 158 19.71 -3.55 6.58
CA VAL A 158 19.96 -2.55 5.53
C VAL A 158 20.33 -3.23 4.21
N LYS A 159 21.21 -4.24 4.23
CA LYS A 159 21.56 -4.98 3.01
C LYS A 159 20.40 -5.74 2.40
N GLN A 160 19.57 -6.37 3.24
CA GLN A 160 18.37 -7.08 2.77
C GLN A 160 17.36 -6.12 2.13
N LEU A 161 17.09 -4.98 2.75
CA LEU A 161 16.14 -3.99 2.26
C LEU A 161 16.66 -3.23 1.03
N ALA A 162 17.96 -2.99 0.94
CA ALA A 162 18.59 -2.44 -0.27
C ALA A 162 18.46 -3.38 -1.48
N GLY A 163 18.35 -4.68 -1.26
CA GLY A 163 18.09 -5.69 -2.29
C GLY A 163 16.61 -5.91 -2.62
N ASP A 164 15.68 -5.24 -1.91
CA ASP A 164 14.25 -5.35 -2.18
C ASP A 164 13.84 -4.42 -3.34
N GLU A 165 13.66 -4.99 -4.54
CA GLU A 165 13.33 -4.22 -5.74
C GLU A 165 12.03 -3.42 -5.60
N ALA A 166 11.03 -3.94 -4.88
CA ALA A 166 9.75 -3.24 -4.71
C ALA A 166 9.87 -2.04 -3.77
N VAL A 167 10.72 -2.12 -2.74
CA VAL A 167 11.06 -0.98 -1.88
C VAL A 167 11.78 0.09 -2.69
N ALA A 168 12.71 -0.29 -3.58
CA ALA A 168 13.41 0.64 -4.46
C ALA A 168 12.49 1.32 -5.48
N GLU A 169 11.43 0.66 -5.93
CA GLU A 169 10.45 1.21 -6.89
C GLU A 169 9.36 2.08 -6.23
N ALA A 170 9.14 1.95 -4.92
CA ALA A 170 8.11 2.66 -4.18
C ALA A 170 8.60 4.03 -3.69
N ASP A 171 7.67 4.97 -3.51
CA ASP A 171 7.94 6.26 -2.86
C ASP A 171 7.48 6.29 -1.38
N THR A 172 6.74 5.30 -0.97
CA THR A 172 6.15 5.22 0.37
C THR A 172 6.29 3.81 0.93
N LEU A 173 6.87 3.68 2.10
CA LEU A 173 6.95 2.43 2.85
C LEU A 173 5.98 2.47 4.03
N LEU A 174 5.08 1.49 4.10
CA LEU A 174 4.21 1.24 5.24
C LEU A 174 4.83 0.19 6.15
N LEU A 175 5.03 0.53 7.40
CA LEU A 175 5.53 -0.41 8.42
C LEU A 175 4.36 -1.17 9.04
N THR A 176 4.44 -2.49 9.04
CA THR A 176 3.55 -3.33 9.82
C THR A 176 4.14 -3.52 11.20
N VAL A 177 3.45 -3.04 12.23
CA VAL A 177 3.87 -3.20 13.63
C VAL A 177 2.96 -4.18 14.37
N PRO A 178 3.49 -5.02 15.27
CA PRO A 178 2.72 -6.03 16.00
C PRO A 178 1.88 -5.39 17.10
N ASN A 179 0.56 -5.35 16.91
CA ASN A 179 -0.38 -4.72 17.88
C ASN A 179 -0.45 -5.45 19.23
N GLN A 180 -0.04 -6.72 19.30
CA GLN A 180 -0.04 -7.53 20.53
C GLN A 180 1.02 -7.11 21.55
N LEU A 181 2.07 -6.42 21.12
CA LEU A 181 3.21 -6.08 21.96
C LEU A 181 3.10 -4.71 22.68
N GLY A 182 1.97 -4.01 22.46
CA GLY A 182 1.66 -2.76 23.12
C GLY A 182 2.33 -1.54 22.50
N VAL A 183 1.93 -0.36 22.97
CA VAL A 183 2.32 0.95 22.40
C VAL A 183 3.83 1.21 22.58
N ASP A 184 4.35 0.97 23.77
CA ASP A 184 5.76 1.26 24.09
C ASP A 184 6.72 0.43 23.24
N TYR A 185 6.40 -0.86 23.02
CA TYR A 185 7.23 -1.70 22.17
C TYR A 185 7.10 -1.33 20.69
N ASN A 186 5.93 -0.95 20.23
CA ASN A 186 5.75 -0.45 18.85
C ASN A 186 6.51 0.86 18.62
N ALA A 187 6.54 1.76 19.61
CA ALA A 187 7.37 2.96 19.56
C ALA A 187 8.86 2.61 19.44
N HIS A 188 9.34 1.62 20.24
CA HIS A 188 10.72 1.12 20.17
C HIS A 188 11.03 0.54 18.76
N VAL A 189 10.15 -0.27 18.18
CA VAL A 189 10.35 -0.83 16.82
C VAL A 189 10.50 0.29 15.78
N ILE A 190 9.62 1.29 15.81
CA ILE A 190 9.67 2.42 14.89
C ILE A 190 10.96 3.23 15.11
N GLU A 191 11.30 3.51 16.35
CA GLU A 191 12.52 4.25 16.71
C GLU A 191 13.77 3.52 16.26
N ALA A 192 13.85 2.21 16.44
CA ALA A 192 14.97 1.38 15.99
C ALA A 192 15.16 1.44 14.48
N ILE A 193 14.07 1.38 13.71
CA ILE A 193 14.10 1.53 12.25
C ILE A 193 14.59 2.93 11.86
N LEU A 194 14.06 3.98 12.47
CA LEU A 194 14.40 5.37 12.14
C LEU A 194 15.85 5.72 12.50
N LYS A 195 16.39 5.14 13.56
CA LYS A 195 17.77 5.40 14.01
C LYS A 195 18.81 4.57 13.26
N HIS A 196 18.54 3.31 13.01
CA HIS A 196 19.55 2.33 12.60
C HIS A 196 19.41 1.85 11.14
N VAL A 197 18.24 2.01 10.52
CA VAL A 197 17.97 1.48 9.17
C VAL A 197 17.71 2.61 8.18
N ALA A 198 16.75 3.49 8.47
CA ALA A 198 16.30 4.52 7.57
C ALA A 198 17.42 5.45 7.04
N PRO A 199 18.37 5.92 7.86
CA PRO A 199 19.43 6.80 7.38
C PRO A 199 20.33 6.15 6.34
N ALA A 200 20.66 4.86 6.51
CA ALA A 200 21.52 4.12 5.58
C ALA A 200 20.83 3.86 4.23
N LEU A 201 19.49 3.85 4.20
CA LEU A 201 18.68 3.68 2.99
C LEU A 201 18.19 5.01 2.40
N GLY A 202 18.56 6.14 3.01
CA GLY A 202 18.13 7.47 2.57
C GLY A 202 16.62 7.73 2.75
N TRP A 203 15.96 6.98 3.61
CA TRP A 203 14.53 7.18 3.92
C TRP A 203 14.33 8.43 4.79
N ARG A 204 13.20 9.14 4.53
CA ARG A 204 12.85 10.40 5.20
C ARG A 204 11.42 10.35 5.73
#